data_7d94fcc87fecc70d2e63dc440891ef91
#
_entry.id   7d94fcc87fecc70d2e63dc440891ef91
#
_cell.length_a   1.000
_cell.length_b   1.000
_cell.length_c   1.000
_cell.angle_alpha   90.00
_cell.angle_beta   90.00
_cell.angle_gamma   90.00
#
_symmetry.space_group_name_H-M   'P 1'
#
loop_
_entity.id
_entity.type
_entity.pdbx_description
1 polymer ?
#
loop_
_entity_poly.entity_id
_entity_poly.type
_entity_poly.pdbx_seq_one_letter_code
_entity_poly.pdbx_strand_id
1 'polypeptide(L)'
;MRKLASIQRVWKIEPIEGADRIELAHVLGWQCVANKGQFKEDDIAVYFEVDSFLPVREEFEFLRSSSYKDTPLLGEGFRLRTMKFRGQISQGLLLPISVFPELSDVPLEAGTDVTDLLGVKKWEIEERATTGGTIIGQLPANVPHTDETRIQVMPELIQAFAGKEYYISTKMDGSSHSINLDEHGQIHITGHNYEYKDDGKSSFYNLVKDRGIEARLLEYADGADFHSITIQGELCAPGIQKNRLRLTRPEWYVFTIMLDGKRIGLNEMLKICNDLKLDHVPIEEVGMDLQEKYPTVDALLDRADGQYPNGGAKEGIVIRTTEPEWNELIGDYLSMKVVSNKYLLKNE
;
A
#
# COMPACT_ATOMS: atom_id res chain seq x y z
N MET A 1 -2.47 12.49 -3.76
CA MET A 1 -2.01 11.48 -4.74
C MET A 1 -0.57 11.12 -4.42
N ARG A 2 -0.13 9.85 -4.56
CA ARG A 2 1.24 9.42 -4.27
C ARG A 2 2.20 10.10 -5.25
N LYS A 3 3.29 10.70 -4.75
CA LYS A 3 4.35 11.32 -5.55
C LYS A 3 5.29 10.21 -6.04
N LEU A 4 5.17 9.82 -7.30
CA LEU A 4 5.98 8.74 -7.88
C LEU A 4 7.37 9.23 -8.33
N ALA A 5 7.49 10.52 -8.65
CA ALA A 5 8.74 11.20 -8.88
C ALA A 5 8.74 12.51 -8.10
N SER A 6 9.75 12.75 -7.30
CA SER A 6 9.86 13.97 -6.48
C SER A 6 11.30 14.43 -6.33
N ILE A 7 11.48 15.73 -6.11
CA ILE A 7 12.75 16.30 -5.70
C ILE A 7 13.00 15.88 -4.26
N GLN A 8 14.16 15.30 -3.98
CA GLN A 8 14.50 14.83 -2.64
C GLN A 8 15.96 15.12 -2.28
N ARG A 9 16.22 15.15 -0.97
CA ARG A 9 17.57 15.30 -0.42
C ARG A 9 18.18 13.92 -0.18
N VAL A 10 19.42 13.75 -0.60
CA VAL A 10 20.25 12.59 -0.22
C VAL A 10 20.80 12.88 1.17
N TRP A 11 20.29 12.18 2.19
CA TRP A 11 20.68 12.47 3.57
C TRP A 11 21.83 11.59 4.08
N LYS A 12 22.21 10.52 3.35
CA LYS A 12 23.34 9.65 3.69
C LYS A 12 23.87 8.92 2.45
N ILE A 13 25.19 8.72 2.40
CA ILE A 13 25.88 7.86 1.43
C ILE A 13 26.68 6.81 2.18
N GLU A 14 26.58 5.55 1.78
CA GLU A 14 27.33 4.44 2.37
C GLU A 14 28.05 3.62 1.30
N PRO A 15 29.29 3.20 1.56
CA PRO A 15 30.00 2.28 0.68
C PRO A 15 29.34 0.90 0.71
N ILE A 16 29.31 0.22 -0.43
CA ILE A 16 28.90 -1.20 -0.52
C ILE A 16 30.18 -2.05 -0.49
N GLU A 17 30.26 -2.96 0.47
CA GLU A 17 31.42 -3.85 0.61
C GLU A 17 31.70 -4.63 -0.68
N GLY A 18 32.95 -4.60 -1.14
CA GLY A 18 33.38 -5.25 -2.37
C GLY A 18 32.86 -4.60 -3.66
N ALA A 19 32.31 -3.38 -3.61
CA ALA A 19 31.86 -2.63 -4.79
C ALA A 19 32.74 -1.41 -5.06
N ASP A 20 33.37 -1.38 -6.25
CA ASP A 20 34.24 -0.28 -6.66
C ASP A 20 33.49 0.84 -7.42
N ARG A 21 32.32 0.53 -7.99
CA ARG A 21 31.59 1.40 -8.92
C ARG A 21 30.26 1.90 -8.41
N ILE A 22 29.75 1.36 -7.32
CA ILE A 22 28.44 1.67 -6.78
C ILE A 22 28.50 1.89 -5.27
N GLU A 23 27.59 2.70 -4.79
CA GLU A 23 27.38 3.03 -3.37
C GLU A 23 25.90 3.10 -3.06
N LEU A 24 25.54 3.17 -1.80
CA LEU A 24 24.17 3.23 -1.32
C LEU A 24 23.83 4.66 -0.94
N ALA A 25 22.82 5.24 -1.58
CA ALA A 25 22.27 6.54 -1.28
C ALA A 25 20.94 6.38 -0.53
N HIS A 26 20.73 7.17 0.52
CA HIS A 26 19.51 7.17 1.32
C HIS A 26 18.68 8.42 1.05
N VAL A 27 17.39 8.22 0.74
CA VAL A 27 16.41 9.26 0.43
C VAL A 27 15.11 8.93 1.14
N LEU A 28 14.57 9.86 1.96
CA LEU A 28 13.44 9.55 2.85
C LEU A 28 13.75 8.30 3.70
N GLY A 29 12.85 7.34 3.76
CA GLY A 29 13.08 6.02 4.36
C GLY A 29 13.56 4.94 3.38
N TRP A 30 13.99 5.34 2.17
CA TRP A 30 14.43 4.45 1.10
C TRP A 30 15.95 4.41 0.99
N GLN A 31 16.43 3.31 0.44
CA GLN A 31 17.81 3.20 -0.03
C GLN A 31 17.86 2.84 -1.51
N CYS A 32 18.75 3.50 -2.25
CA CYS A 32 18.98 3.32 -3.67
C CYS A 32 20.44 3.06 -3.94
N VAL A 33 20.74 2.11 -4.83
CA VAL A 33 22.09 1.97 -5.37
C VAL A 33 22.31 3.04 -6.45
N ALA A 34 23.39 3.81 -6.30
CA ALA A 34 23.85 4.84 -7.22
C ALA A 34 25.28 4.58 -7.68
N ASN A 35 25.73 5.26 -8.74
CA ASN A 35 27.13 5.21 -9.14
C ASN A 35 28.00 5.89 -8.09
N LYS A 36 29.16 5.33 -7.81
CA LYS A 36 30.10 5.87 -6.82
C LYS A 36 30.54 7.28 -7.17
N GLY A 37 30.37 8.21 -6.21
CA GLY A 37 30.71 9.61 -6.37
C GLY A 37 29.70 10.41 -7.21
N GLN A 38 28.56 9.83 -7.57
CA GLN A 38 27.49 10.53 -8.30
C GLN A 38 26.76 11.53 -7.42
N PHE A 39 26.62 11.23 -6.14
CA PHE A 39 25.95 12.07 -5.15
C PHE A 39 26.83 12.25 -3.91
N LYS A 40 26.53 13.30 -3.15
CA LYS A 40 27.05 13.57 -1.81
C LYS A 40 25.88 13.75 -0.85
N GLU A 41 26.15 13.62 0.43
CA GLU A 41 25.19 14.01 1.46
C GLU A 41 24.78 15.47 1.26
N ASP A 42 23.50 15.74 1.47
CA ASP A 42 22.81 17.01 1.22
C ASP A 42 22.56 17.39 -0.25
N ASP A 43 23.02 16.60 -1.21
CA ASP A 43 22.65 16.84 -2.60
C ASP A 43 21.13 16.70 -2.81
N ILE A 44 20.60 17.53 -3.71
CA ILE A 44 19.22 17.49 -4.18
C ILE A 44 19.17 16.71 -5.50
N ALA A 45 18.28 15.76 -5.58
CA ALA A 45 18.15 14.85 -6.71
C ALA A 45 16.69 14.53 -7.04
N VAL A 46 16.43 13.99 -8.22
CA VAL A 46 15.13 13.42 -8.57
C VAL A 46 15.08 11.97 -8.09
N TYR A 47 14.15 11.68 -7.21
CA TYR A 47 13.88 10.34 -6.74
C TYR A 47 12.61 9.79 -7.37
N PHE A 48 12.71 8.61 -7.98
CA PHE A 48 11.60 7.86 -8.55
C PHE A 48 11.32 6.66 -7.64
N GLU A 49 10.11 6.59 -7.10
CA GLU A 49 9.73 5.52 -6.18
C GLU A 49 9.59 4.15 -6.86
N VAL A 50 9.65 3.08 -6.09
CA VAL A 50 9.21 1.74 -6.53
C VAL A 50 7.74 1.79 -6.96
N ASP A 51 7.34 0.93 -7.88
CA ASP A 51 6.05 0.92 -8.57
C ASP A 51 5.83 2.11 -9.52
N SER A 52 6.85 2.91 -9.79
CA SER A 52 6.82 3.87 -10.89
C SER A 52 6.99 3.15 -12.23
N PHE A 53 6.26 3.65 -13.23
CA PHE A 53 6.41 3.28 -14.64
C PHE A 53 6.89 4.52 -15.39
N LEU A 54 8.18 4.49 -15.78
CA LEU A 54 8.86 5.59 -16.43
C LEU A 54 8.63 5.54 -17.94
N PRO A 55 8.44 6.69 -18.61
CA PRO A 55 8.28 6.73 -20.06
C PRO A 55 9.57 6.31 -20.80
N VAL A 56 9.44 5.91 -22.07
CA VAL A 56 10.60 5.65 -22.93
C VAL A 56 11.24 6.99 -23.28
N ARG A 57 12.40 7.27 -22.67
CA ARG A 57 13.21 8.49 -22.84
C ARG A 57 14.69 8.12 -22.73
N GLU A 58 15.56 8.94 -23.34
CA GLU A 58 17.00 8.71 -23.37
C GLU A 58 17.59 8.56 -21.96
N GLU A 59 17.09 9.35 -21.00
CA GLU A 59 17.52 9.36 -19.61
C GLU A 59 17.28 8.04 -18.88
N PHE A 60 16.34 7.23 -19.36
CA PHE A 60 15.97 5.94 -18.76
C PHE A 60 16.41 4.73 -19.59
N GLU A 61 17.05 4.92 -20.76
CA GLU A 61 17.40 3.81 -21.66
C GLU A 61 18.36 2.78 -21.05
N PHE A 62 19.17 3.17 -20.08
CA PHE A 62 20.02 2.23 -19.34
C PHE A 62 19.23 1.15 -18.57
N LEU A 63 17.92 1.35 -18.37
CA LEU A 63 17.00 0.39 -17.75
C LEU A 63 16.43 -0.63 -18.73
N ARG A 64 16.66 -0.49 -20.04
CA ARG A 64 15.99 -1.30 -21.08
C ARG A 64 16.19 -2.81 -20.89
N SER A 65 17.38 -3.23 -20.53
CA SER A 65 17.68 -4.66 -20.35
C SER A 65 17.04 -5.30 -19.12
N SER A 66 16.66 -4.50 -18.11
CA SER A 66 16.21 -5.02 -16.81
C SER A 66 14.76 -4.68 -16.46
N SER A 67 14.24 -3.56 -16.96
CA SER A 67 13.00 -2.97 -16.46
C SER A 67 11.96 -2.65 -17.53
N TYR A 68 12.32 -2.79 -18.83
CA TYR A 68 11.40 -2.51 -19.93
C TYR A 68 10.16 -3.40 -19.89
N LYS A 69 9.01 -2.79 -20.11
CA LYS A 69 7.70 -3.44 -20.25
C LYS A 69 6.91 -2.76 -21.36
N ASP A 70 6.10 -3.56 -22.05
CA ASP A 70 5.05 -3.10 -22.94
C ASP A 70 3.75 -3.74 -22.47
N THR A 71 2.77 -2.91 -22.11
CA THR A 71 1.49 -3.38 -21.55
C THR A 71 0.32 -2.69 -22.25
N PRO A 72 -0.82 -3.37 -22.42
CA PRO A 72 -2.01 -2.76 -23.00
C PRO A 72 -2.49 -1.49 -22.28
N LEU A 73 -2.34 -1.46 -20.94
CA LEU A 73 -2.84 -0.36 -20.12
C LEU A 73 -1.90 0.86 -20.10
N LEU A 74 -0.59 0.63 -19.99
CA LEU A 74 0.38 1.72 -19.78
C LEU A 74 1.21 2.03 -21.03
N GLY A 75 1.21 1.13 -22.03
CA GLY A 75 2.09 1.20 -23.19
C GLY A 75 3.52 0.74 -22.86
N GLU A 76 4.48 1.27 -23.61
CA GLU A 76 5.91 1.02 -23.43
C GLU A 76 6.51 1.89 -22.33
N GLY A 77 7.41 1.33 -21.52
CA GLY A 77 8.10 2.06 -20.45
C GLY A 77 8.96 1.18 -19.57
N PHE A 78 9.45 1.74 -18.49
CA PHE A 78 10.35 1.06 -17.54
C PHE A 78 9.70 0.95 -16.17
N ARG A 79 9.45 -0.28 -15.72
CA ARG A 79 8.92 -0.54 -14.38
C ARG A 79 10.04 -0.51 -13.35
N LEU A 80 9.94 0.36 -12.36
CA LEU A 80 10.80 0.33 -11.18
C LEU A 80 10.27 -0.65 -10.14
N ARG A 81 11.17 -1.46 -9.61
CA ARG A 81 10.89 -2.47 -8.60
C ARG A 81 12.02 -2.57 -7.59
N THR A 82 11.76 -3.21 -6.47
CA THR A 82 12.80 -3.55 -5.50
C THR A 82 13.79 -4.54 -6.12
N MET A 83 15.06 -4.18 -6.11
CA MET A 83 16.16 -4.99 -6.65
C MET A 83 17.22 -5.24 -5.59
N LYS A 84 18.12 -6.17 -5.89
CA LYS A 84 19.26 -6.47 -5.02
C LYS A 84 20.56 -6.39 -5.81
N PHE A 85 21.50 -5.57 -5.34
CA PHE A 85 22.83 -5.40 -5.93
C PHE A 85 23.88 -5.72 -4.88
N ARG A 86 24.74 -6.67 -5.16
CA ARG A 86 25.80 -7.12 -4.23
C ARG A 86 25.31 -7.31 -2.78
N GLY A 87 24.13 -7.89 -2.63
CA GLY A 87 23.56 -8.12 -1.31
C GLY A 87 22.73 -6.96 -0.75
N GLN A 88 22.88 -5.73 -1.27
CA GLN A 88 22.13 -4.56 -0.83
C GLN A 88 20.82 -4.41 -1.59
N ILE A 89 19.78 -4.03 -0.88
CA ILE A 89 18.46 -3.72 -1.45
C ILE A 89 18.53 -2.33 -2.08
N SER A 90 17.95 -2.19 -3.26
CA SER A 90 17.77 -0.91 -3.95
C SER A 90 16.31 -0.74 -4.28
N GLN A 91 15.72 0.36 -3.83
CA GLN A 91 14.30 0.66 -3.98
C GLN A 91 14.12 2.03 -4.65
N GLY A 92 13.63 2.01 -5.88
CA GLY A 92 13.51 3.21 -6.70
C GLY A 92 14.77 3.52 -7.51
N LEU A 93 14.82 4.74 -8.02
CA LEU A 93 15.89 5.27 -8.85
C LEU A 93 16.21 6.72 -8.44
N LEU A 94 17.49 7.05 -8.34
CA LEU A 94 17.95 8.39 -8.04
C LEU A 94 18.76 8.92 -9.22
N LEU A 95 18.36 10.09 -9.76
CA LEU A 95 19.07 10.74 -10.87
C LEU A 95 19.37 12.22 -10.54
N PRO A 96 20.49 12.77 -11.04
CA PRO A 96 20.80 14.19 -10.88
C PRO A 96 19.75 15.07 -11.55
N ILE A 97 19.43 16.22 -10.96
CA ILE A 97 18.49 17.20 -11.54
C ILE A 97 18.92 17.65 -12.94
N SER A 98 20.23 17.78 -13.16
CA SER A 98 20.82 18.20 -14.44
C SER A 98 20.48 17.31 -15.62
N VAL A 99 19.98 16.10 -15.37
CA VAL A 99 19.52 15.15 -16.40
C VAL A 99 18.19 15.61 -17.03
N PHE A 100 17.42 16.45 -16.32
CA PHE A 100 16.08 16.88 -16.68
C PHE A 100 16.01 18.41 -16.92
N PRO A 101 16.27 18.91 -18.15
CA PRO A 101 16.22 20.35 -18.46
C PRO A 101 14.88 21.01 -18.13
N GLU A 102 13.77 20.25 -18.20
CA GLU A 102 12.42 20.74 -17.88
C GLU A 102 12.23 21.11 -16.40
N LEU A 103 13.17 20.76 -15.52
CA LEU A 103 13.13 21.14 -14.10
C LEU A 103 13.73 22.54 -13.84
N SER A 104 14.22 23.26 -14.87
CA SER A 104 14.85 24.58 -14.70
C SER A 104 13.96 25.61 -14.01
N ASP A 105 12.65 25.52 -14.20
CA ASP A 105 11.66 26.45 -13.64
C ASP A 105 10.90 25.87 -12.44
N VAL A 106 11.30 24.69 -11.96
CA VAL A 106 10.65 24.01 -10.83
C VAL A 106 11.38 24.33 -9.53
N PRO A 107 10.68 24.60 -8.42
CA PRO A 107 11.31 24.75 -7.11
C PRO A 107 12.10 23.50 -6.73
N LEU A 108 13.40 23.65 -6.49
CA LEU A 108 14.29 22.54 -6.12
C LEU A 108 14.27 22.29 -4.60
N GLU A 109 13.07 22.17 -4.05
CA GLU A 109 12.82 21.88 -2.63
C GLU A 109 12.49 20.42 -2.43
N ALA A 110 12.99 19.82 -1.33
CA ALA A 110 12.65 18.44 -0.99
C ALA A 110 11.14 18.29 -0.82
N GLY A 111 10.58 17.25 -1.46
CA GLY A 111 9.14 17.00 -1.47
C GLY A 111 8.38 17.60 -2.67
N THR A 112 9.04 18.41 -3.54
CA THR A 112 8.39 18.90 -4.76
C THR A 112 8.03 17.74 -5.68
N ASP A 113 6.74 17.64 -6.04
CA ASP A 113 6.22 16.61 -6.95
C ASP A 113 6.53 16.95 -8.40
N VAL A 114 7.16 16.04 -9.10
CA VAL A 114 7.49 16.15 -10.54
C VAL A 114 6.97 14.97 -11.35
N THR A 115 6.03 14.21 -10.77
CA THR A 115 5.44 13.00 -11.36
C THR A 115 4.87 13.26 -12.74
N ASP A 116 3.95 14.20 -12.86
CA ASP A 116 3.27 14.51 -14.13
C ASP A 116 4.20 15.18 -15.13
N LEU A 117 5.07 16.08 -14.65
CA LEU A 117 6.04 16.80 -15.49
C LEU A 117 7.00 15.84 -16.19
N LEU A 118 7.43 14.79 -15.50
CA LEU A 118 8.33 13.76 -16.04
C LEU A 118 7.58 12.60 -16.73
N GLY A 119 6.24 12.65 -16.78
CA GLY A 119 5.41 11.65 -17.44
C GLY A 119 5.41 10.30 -16.73
N VAL A 120 5.66 10.28 -15.42
CA VAL A 120 5.70 9.06 -14.63
C VAL A 120 4.29 8.60 -14.29
N LYS A 121 4.03 7.30 -14.46
CA LYS A 121 2.75 6.68 -14.13
C LYS A 121 2.93 5.67 -13.00
N LYS A 122 1.84 5.35 -12.29
CA LYS A 122 1.83 4.24 -11.36
C LYS A 122 1.82 2.93 -12.13
N TRP A 123 2.68 1.98 -11.76
CA TRP A 123 2.58 0.63 -12.27
C TRP A 123 1.28 -0.02 -11.79
N GLU A 124 0.43 -0.36 -12.73
CA GLU A 124 -0.83 -1.04 -12.49
C GLU A 124 -0.94 -2.25 -13.42
N ILE A 125 -1.42 -3.34 -12.87
CA ILE A 125 -1.81 -4.51 -13.63
C ILE A 125 -3.32 -4.42 -13.83
N GLU A 126 -3.81 -4.68 -15.05
CA GLU A 126 -5.24 -4.80 -15.26
C GLU A 126 -5.87 -5.72 -14.20
N GLU A 127 -6.82 -5.21 -13.43
CA GLU A 127 -7.66 -6.06 -12.59
C GLU A 127 -8.35 -7.05 -13.52
N ARG A 128 -7.90 -8.29 -13.48
CA ARG A 128 -8.52 -9.33 -14.31
C ARG A 128 -9.98 -9.43 -13.90
N ALA A 129 -10.88 -9.34 -14.87
CA ALA A 129 -12.33 -9.48 -14.70
C ALA A 129 -12.75 -10.76 -13.94
N THR A 130 -11.83 -11.70 -13.72
CA THR A 130 -12.04 -12.97 -13.03
C THR A 130 -12.24 -12.86 -11.52
N THR A 131 -11.81 -11.77 -10.86
CA THR A 131 -11.97 -11.60 -9.41
C THR A 131 -13.07 -10.62 -9.04
N GLY A 132 -13.28 -9.58 -9.84
CA GLY A 132 -14.21 -8.49 -9.55
C GLY A 132 -15.63 -8.67 -10.11
N GLY A 133 -15.80 -9.40 -11.21
CA GLY A 133 -17.07 -9.49 -11.91
C GLY A 133 -17.33 -8.35 -12.88
N THR A 134 -18.60 -8.10 -13.22
CA THR A 134 -18.99 -7.02 -14.12
C THR A 134 -19.02 -5.68 -13.39
N ILE A 135 -18.24 -4.72 -13.87
CA ILE A 135 -18.19 -3.36 -13.33
C ILE A 135 -19.47 -2.61 -13.72
N ILE A 136 -20.08 -1.91 -12.75
CA ILE A 136 -21.26 -1.05 -12.95
C ILE A 136 -20.97 0.43 -12.70
N GLY A 137 -19.89 0.75 -12.01
CA GLY A 137 -19.53 2.14 -11.71
C GLY A 137 -18.19 2.28 -10.98
N GLN A 138 -17.86 3.53 -10.67
CA GLN A 138 -16.79 3.88 -9.73
C GLN A 138 -17.25 3.52 -8.31
N LEU A 139 -16.33 3.64 -7.33
CA LEU A 139 -16.70 3.49 -5.91
C LEU A 139 -17.84 4.46 -5.56
N PRO A 140 -18.86 4.02 -4.80
CA PRO A 140 -19.83 4.92 -4.18
C PRO A 140 -19.11 6.00 -3.35
N ALA A 141 -19.67 7.21 -3.29
CA ALA A 141 -19.02 8.37 -2.65
C ALA A 141 -18.70 8.17 -1.15
N ASN A 142 -19.44 7.28 -0.49
CA ASN A 142 -19.26 6.93 0.92
C ASN A 142 -18.34 5.73 1.16
N VAL A 143 -17.74 5.16 0.10
CA VAL A 143 -16.76 4.07 0.19
C VAL A 143 -15.37 4.62 -0.13
N PRO A 144 -14.51 4.89 0.86
CA PRO A 144 -13.17 5.41 0.61
C PRO A 144 -12.24 4.34 0.04
N HIS A 145 -11.19 4.80 -0.64
CA HIS A 145 -10.07 3.93 -1.01
C HIS A 145 -9.37 3.38 0.23
N THR A 146 -8.75 2.21 0.07
CA THR A 146 -8.11 1.45 1.16
C THR A 146 -6.58 1.59 1.19
N ASP A 147 -6.04 2.59 0.47
CA ASP A 147 -4.60 2.80 0.42
C ASP A 147 -4.06 3.33 1.76
N GLU A 148 -2.97 2.72 2.22
CA GLU A 148 -2.22 3.16 3.40
C GLU A 148 -0.92 3.85 2.97
N THR A 149 -0.48 4.85 3.73
CA THR A 149 0.81 5.49 3.52
C THR A 149 1.94 4.51 3.83
N ARG A 150 2.90 4.36 2.91
CA ARG A 150 4.07 3.51 3.13
C ARG A 150 5.09 4.24 3.99
N ILE A 151 5.57 3.60 5.06
CA ILE A 151 6.46 4.26 6.04
C ILE A 151 7.72 4.86 5.43
N GLN A 152 8.29 4.24 4.40
CA GLN A 152 9.49 4.78 3.75
C GLN A 152 9.26 6.10 3.03
N VAL A 153 8.00 6.41 2.65
CA VAL A 153 7.63 7.70 2.02
C VAL A 153 7.61 8.83 3.05
N MET A 154 7.25 8.51 4.29
CA MET A 154 7.04 9.49 5.36
C MET A 154 7.53 8.92 6.71
N PRO A 155 8.86 8.83 6.91
CA PRO A 155 9.45 8.26 8.13
C PRO A 155 9.03 8.97 9.43
N GLU A 156 8.69 10.25 9.33
CA GLU A 156 8.22 11.08 10.45
C GLU A 156 6.90 10.59 11.06
N LEU A 157 6.13 9.75 10.37
CA LEU A 157 4.92 9.13 10.93
C LEU A 157 5.21 8.27 12.16
N ILE A 158 6.42 7.74 12.32
CA ILE A 158 6.81 7.00 13.53
C ILE A 158 6.61 7.88 14.76
N GLN A 159 7.00 9.16 14.69
CA GLN A 159 6.87 10.11 15.80
C GLN A 159 5.42 10.54 16.05
N ALA A 160 4.56 10.44 15.05
CA ALA A 160 3.14 10.77 15.22
C ALA A 160 2.41 9.81 16.17
N PHE A 161 3.00 8.66 16.49
CA PHE A 161 2.47 7.70 17.47
C PHE A 161 2.91 7.96 18.91
N ALA A 162 3.68 9.03 19.17
CA ALA A 162 4.09 9.38 20.53
C ALA A 162 2.88 9.69 21.43
N GLY A 163 2.81 9.05 22.59
CA GLY A 163 1.69 9.18 23.55
C GLY A 163 0.41 8.47 23.11
N LYS A 164 0.45 7.64 22.07
CA LYS A 164 -0.73 6.97 21.52
C LYS A 164 -0.67 5.47 21.67
N GLU A 165 -1.84 4.89 21.94
CA GLU A 165 -2.01 3.45 21.84
C GLU A 165 -2.14 3.05 20.37
N TYR A 166 -1.38 2.03 19.96
CA TYR A 166 -1.36 1.51 18.60
C TYR A 166 -1.63 0.01 18.55
N TYR A 167 -2.00 -0.46 17.37
CA TYR A 167 -1.98 -1.88 17.06
C TYR A 167 -1.26 -2.16 15.74
N ILE A 168 -0.68 -3.35 15.66
CA ILE A 168 -0.07 -3.89 14.45
C ILE A 168 -0.93 -5.05 13.97
N SER A 169 -1.35 -5.00 12.72
CA SER A 169 -2.05 -6.08 12.06
C SER A 169 -1.25 -6.66 10.90
N THR A 170 -1.49 -7.93 10.60
CA THR A 170 -0.92 -8.57 9.40
C THR A 170 -1.45 -7.90 8.15
N LYS A 171 -0.54 -7.49 7.24
CA LYS A 171 -0.94 -7.12 5.88
C LYS A 171 -1.19 -8.39 5.08
N MET A 172 -2.46 -8.61 4.71
CA MET A 172 -2.87 -9.76 3.91
C MET A 172 -2.52 -9.53 2.43
N ASP A 173 -2.12 -10.58 1.73
CA ASP A 173 -1.74 -10.55 0.31
C ASP A 173 -2.94 -11.05 -0.54
N GLY A 174 -3.80 -10.14 -0.90
CA GLY A 174 -5.05 -10.43 -1.58
C GLY A 174 -5.50 -9.32 -2.52
N SER A 175 -6.77 -9.03 -2.50
CA SER A 175 -7.42 -7.93 -3.21
C SER A 175 -8.42 -7.25 -2.29
N SER A 176 -8.36 -5.91 -2.22
CA SER A 176 -9.27 -5.13 -1.38
C SER A 176 -10.69 -5.20 -1.91
N HIS A 177 -11.63 -5.54 -1.03
CA HIS A 177 -13.06 -5.55 -1.32
C HIS A 177 -13.84 -4.99 -0.14
N SER A 178 -15.00 -4.36 -0.44
CA SER A 178 -15.85 -3.79 0.58
C SER A 178 -17.31 -4.19 0.37
N ILE A 179 -18.05 -4.27 1.47
CA ILE A 179 -19.51 -4.27 1.50
C ILE A 179 -19.95 -2.98 2.19
N ASN A 180 -20.85 -2.25 1.55
CA ASN A 180 -21.43 -1.05 2.10
C ASN A 180 -22.95 -1.16 2.11
N LEU A 181 -23.55 -0.94 3.27
CA LEU A 181 -24.99 -0.68 3.42
C LEU A 181 -25.16 0.82 3.56
N ASP A 182 -25.81 1.44 2.58
CA ASP A 182 -26.03 2.88 2.56
C ASP A 182 -27.24 3.32 3.41
N GLU A 183 -27.42 4.62 3.54
CA GLU A 183 -28.52 5.22 4.32
C GLU A 183 -29.92 4.95 3.75
N HIS A 184 -30.00 4.39 2.53
CA HIS A 184 -31.25 4.01 1.87
C HIS A 184 -31.54 2.50 1.99
N GLY A 185 -30.67 1.77 2.71
CA GLY A 185 -30.78 0.31 2.86
C GLY A 185 -30.30 -0.47 1.65
N GLN A 186 -29.54 0.14 0.73
CA GLN A 186 -28.99 -0.52 -0.43
C GLN A 186 -27.60 -1.08 -0.12
N ILE A 187 -27.33 -2.30 -0.62
CA ILE A 187 -26.02 -2.93 -0.48
C ILE A 187 -25.20 -2.74 -1.76
N HIS A 188 -23.99 -2.24 -1.58
CA HIS A 188 -22.99 -2.06 -2.60
C HIS A 188 -21.81 -2.99 -2.35
N ILE A 189 -21.38 -3.71 -3.37
CA ILE A 189 -20.19 -4.57 -3.33
C ILE A 189 -19.13 -3.96 -4.23
N THR A 190 -17.97 -3.67 -3.66
CA THR A 190 -16.90 -2.98 -4.39
C THR A 190 -15.57 -3.75 -4.29
N GLY A 191 -14.71 -3.55 -5.27
CA GLY A 191 -13.29 -3.84 -5.19
C GLY A 191 -12.49 -2.59 -4.80
N HIS A 192 -11.22 -2.54 -5.22
CA HIS A 192 -10.35 -1.41 -4.92
C HIS A 192 -10.79 -0.11 -5.61
N ASN A 193 -11.26 -0.19 -6.87
CA ASN A 193 -11.57 0.98 -7.69
C ASN A 193 -13.03 1.04 -8.18
N TYR A 194 -13.75 -0.07 -8.16
CA TYR A 194 -15.02 -0.18 -8.88
C TYR A 194 -16.09 -0.90 -8.07
N GLU A 195 -17.34 -0.54 -8.37
CA GLU A 195 -18.52 -1.25 -7.91
C GLU A 195 -18.89 -2.37 -8.90
N TYR A 196 -19.33 -3.51 -8.38
CA TYR A 196 -19.63 -4.72 -9.14
C TYR A 196 -21.10 -5.08 -9.15
N LYS A 197 -21.53 -5.64 -10.29
CA LYS A 197 -22.87 -6.15 -10.48
C LYS A 197 -23.05 -7.51 -9.81
N ASP A 198 -24.24 -7.73 -9.25
CA ASP A 198 -24.70 -9.05 -8.81
C ASP A 198 -25.14 -9.90 -10.01
N ASP A 199 -24.19 -10.55 -10.67
CA ASP A 199 -24.44 -11.43 -11.82
C ASP A 199 -23.77 -12.82 -11.69
N GLY A 200 -23.34 -13.16 -10.47
CA GLY A 200 -22.69 -14.43 -10.16
C GLY A 200 -21.25 -14.57 -10.64
N LYS A 201 -20.65 -13.53 -11.25
CA LYS A 201 -19.28 -13.57 -11.77
C LYS A 201 -18.25 -13.14 -10.75
N SER A 202 -18.60 -12.25 -9.82
CA SER A 202 -17.71 -11.77 -8.76
C SER A 202 -17.50 -12.86 -7.71
N SER A 203 -16.25 -13.24 -7.48
CA SER A 203 -15.89 -14.19 -6.41
C SER A 203 -16.21 -13.64 -5.02
N PHE A 204 -16.12 -12.31 -4.83
CA PHE A 204 -16.47 -11.67 -3.57
C PHE A 204 -18.00 -11.64 -3.35
N TYR A 205 -18.77 -11.31 -4.38
CA TYR A 205 -20.23 -11.38 -4.31
C TYR A 205 -20.72 -12.79 -3.94
N ASN A 206 -20.14 -13.80 -4.60
CA ASN A 206 -20.48 -15.19 -4.30
C ASN A 206 -20.14 -15.55 -2.85
N LEU A 207 -18.97 -15.12 -2.34
CA LEU A 207 -18.60 -15.32 -0.94
C LEU A 207 -19.59 -14.65 0.02
N VAL A 208 -19.99 -13.41 -0.25
CA VAL A 208 -20.96 -12.67 0.57
C VAL A 208 -22.29 -13.40 0.65
N LYS A 209 -22.78 -13.93 -0.48
CA LYS A 209 -24.03 -14.73 -0.55
C LYS A 209 -23.89 -16.08 0.12
N ASP A 210 -22.86 -16.84 -0.22
CA ASP A 210 -22.65 -18.20 0.29
C ASP A 210 -22.51 -18.22 1.82
N ARG A 211 -21.93 -17.17 2.38
CA ARG A 211 -21.79 -17.01 3.82
C ARG A 211 -22.96 -16.27 4.48
N GLY A 212 -23.95 -15.81 3.72
CA GLY A 212 -25.11 -15.07 4.24
C GLY A 212 -24.73 -13.77 4.94
N ILE A 213 -23.65 -13.09 4.49
CA ILE A 213 -23.13 -11.84 5.10
C ILE A 213 -24.18 -10.74 4.95
N GLU A 214 -24.76 -10.60 3.78
CA GLU A 214 -25.78 -9.59 3.48
C GLU A 214 -26.96 -9.65 4.47
N ALA A 215 -27.54 -10.84 4.67
CA ALA A 215 -28.66 -11.01 5.59
C ALA A 215 -28.31 -10.64 7.04
N ARG A 216 -27.09 -11.05 7.51
CA ARG A 216 -26.62 -10.69 8.85
C ARG A 216 -26.35 -9.20 9.00
N LEU A 217 -25.85 -8.56 7.93
CA LEU A 217 -25.59 -7.11 7.93
C LEU A 217 -26.89 -6.32 8.02
N LEU A 218 -27.92 -6.70 7.26
CA LEU A 218 -29.24 -6.09 7.32
C LEU A 218 -29.90 -6.28 8.69
N GLU A 219 -29.82 -7.48 9.27
CA GLU A 219 -30.32 -7.77 10.61
C GLU A 219 -29.56 -6.97 11.68
N TYR A 220 -28.24 -6.84 11.56
CA TYR A 220 -27.41 -6.06 12.47
C TYR A 220 -27.71 -4.56 12.43
N ALA A 221 -28.01 -4.03 11.23
CA ALA A 221 -28.33 -2.62 11.03
C ALA A 221 -29.77 -2.26 11.43
N ASP A 222 -30.66 -3.27 11.55
CA ASP A 222 -32.05 -3.02 11.94
C ASP A 222 -32.13 -2.55 13.40
N GLY A 223 -32.56 -1.31 13.59
CA GLY A 223 -32.63 -0.64 14.89
C GLY A 223 -31.28 -0.18 15.48
N ALA A 224 -30.21 -0.17 14.71
CA ALA A 224 -28.92 0.39 15.12
C ALA A 224 -28.93 1.92 15.14
N ASP A 225 -28.00 2.51 15.90
CA ASP A 225 -27.84 3.97 16.04
C ASP A 225 -26.98 4.59 14.91
N PHE A 226 -26.84 3.93 13.77
CA PHE A 226 -26.16 4.45 12.59
C PHE A 226 -27.02 4.31 11.34
N HIS A 227 -26.77 5.12 10.32
CA HIS A 227 -27.52 5.13 9.06
C HIS A 227 -26.81 4.37 7.93
N SER A 228 -25.51 4.26 8.01
CA SER A 228 -24.71 3.53 7.01
C SER A 228 -23.54 2.79 7.66
N ILE A 229 -23.18 1.65 7.08
CA ILE A 229 -22.00 0.90 7.49
C ILE A 229 -21.18 0.45 6.28
N THR A 230 -19.88 0.72 6.32
CA THR A 230 -18.92 0.23 5.32
C THR A 230 -17.95 -0.72 5.99
N ILE A 231 -17.86 -1.94 5.50
CA ILE A 231 -16.92 -2.96 5.96
C ILE A 231 -15.92 -3.22 4.86
N GLN A 232 -14.64 -2.98 5.12
CA GLN A 232 -13.55 -3.16 4.17
C GLN A 232 -12.62 -4.28 4.64
N GLY A 233 -12.21 -5.12 3.71
CA GLY A 233 -11.37 -6.27 4.01
C GLY A 233 -10.58 -6.76 2.80
N GLU A 234 -9.66 -7.67 3.04
CA GLU A 234 -8.82 -8.28 2.03
C GLU A 234 -9.40 -9.64 1.64
N LEU A 235 -9.77 -9.79 0.36
CA LEU A 235 -10.16 -11.07 -0.22
C LEU A 235 -8.91 -11.84 -0.62
N CYS A 236 -8.68 -12.98 0.02
CA CYS A 236 -7.61 -13.90 -0.29
C CYS A 236 -8.22 -15.19 -0.86
N ALA A 237 -7.73 -15.66 -2.01
CA ALA A 237 -8.30 -16.83 -2.67
C ALA A 237 -7.27 -17.52 -3.58
N PRO A 238 -7.51 -18.79 -3.96
CA PRO A 238 -6.85 -19.39 -5.10
C PRO A 238 -7.05 -18.52 -6.36
N GLY A 239 -5.95 -18.18 -7.05
CA GLY A 239 -5.99 -17.31 -8.25
C GLY A 239 -5.88 -15.81 -7.97
N ILE A 240 -5.97 -15.36 -6.71
CA ILE A 240 -5.67 -13.98 -6.31
C ILE A 240 -4.21 -13.93 -5.87
N GLN A 241 -3.45 -12.97 -6.43
CA GLN A 241 -2.01 -12.87 -6.20
C GLN A 241 -1.32 -14.25 -6.38
N LYS A 242 -0.39 -14.61 -5.50
CA LYS A 242 0.27 -15.92 -5.51
C LYS A 242 -0.30 -16.89 -4.49
N ASN A 243 -1.48 -16.60 -3.92
CA ASN A 243 -2.13 -17.40 -2.87
C ASN A 243 -1.15 -17.88 -1.78
N ARG A 244 -0.41 -16.96 -1.18
CA ARG A 244 0.62 -17.28 -0.17
C ARG A 244 0.07 -17.87 1.11
N LEU A 245 -1.20 -17.61 1.40
CA LEU A 245 -1.91 -18.24 2.50
C LEU A 245 -2.23 -19.71 2.23
N ARG A 246 -2.03 -20.20 0.97
CA ARG A 246 -2.36 -21.56 0.53
C ARG A 246 -3.82 -21.94 0.81
N LEU A 247 -4.70 -20.99 0.61
CA LEU A 247 -6.13 -21.20 0.76
C LEU A 247 -6.67 -22.12 -0.34
N THR A 248 -7.66 -22.94 0.01
CA THR A 248 -8.37 -23.81 -0.94
C THR A 248 -9.71 -23.25 -1.39
N ARG A 249 -10.18 -22.19 -0.70
CA ARG A 249 -11.41 -21.45 -0.99
C ARG A 249 -11.22 -19.97 -0.69
N PRO A 250 -12.09 -19.07 -1.20
CA PRO A 250 -12.05 -17.66 -0.85
C PRO A 250 -12.30 -17.41 0.64
N GLU A 251 -11.46 -16.54 1.23
CA GLU A 251 -11.59 -16.05 2.60
C GLU A 251 -11.44 -14.51 2.57
N TRP A 252 -12.24 -13.83 3.39
CA TRP A 252 -12.24 -12.37 3.47
C TRP A 252 -11.91 -11.93 4.90
N TYR A 253 -10.90 -11.06 5.05
CA TYR A 253 -10.37 -10.61 6.33
C TYR A 253 -10.61 -9.12 6.48
N VAL A 254 -11.51 -8.73 7.39
CA VAL A 254 -11.87 -7.35 7.66
C VAL A 254 -10.68 -6.60 8.29
N PHE A 255 -10.40 -5.39 7.81
CA PHE A 255 -9.37 -4.52 8.37
C PHE A 255 -9.87 -3.11 8.71
N THR A 256 -11.06 -2.71 8.25
CA THR A 256 -11.67 -1.40 8.56
C THR A 256 -13.19 -1.55 8.58
N ILE A 257 -13.82 -0.92 9.57
CA ILE A 257 -15.27 -0.67 9.59
C ILE A 257 -15.48 0.82 9.79
N MET A 258 -16.46 1.36 9.09
CA MET A 258 -16.89 2.75 9.21
C MET A 258 -18.39 2.78 9.47
N LEU A 259 -18.81 3.59 10.41
CA LEU A 259 -20.21 3.92 10.70
C LEU A 259 -20.44 5.37 10.32
N ASP A 260 -21.44 5.65 9.52
CA ASP A 260 -21.76 6.99 9.00
C ASP A 260 -20.54 7.75 8.43
N GLY A 261 -19.71 7.00 7.68
CA GLY A 261 -18.49 7.50 7.05
C GLY A 261 -17.32 7.74 8.00
N LYS A 262 -17.41 7.41 9.28
CA LYS A 262 -16.33 7.56 10.26
C LYS A 262 -15.74 6.21 10.61
N ARG A 263 -14.41 6.09 10.52
CA ARG A 263 -13.68 4.88 10.97
C ARG A 263 -13.89 4.70 12.47
N ILE A 264 -14.18 3.46 12.90
CA ILE A 264 -14.32 3.10 14.31
C ILE A 264 -13.01 2.53 14.87
N GLY A 265 -12.90 2.45 16.19
CA GLY A 265 -11.75 1.92 16.91
C GLY A 265 -11.61 0.41 16.79
N LEU A 266 -10.43 -0.10 17.17
CA LEU A 266 -10.10 -1.53 17.09
C LEU A 266 -11.10 -2.40 17.83
N ASN A 267 -11.40 -2.06 19.10
CA ASN A 267 -12.26 -2.89 19.93
C ASN A 267 -13.70 -2.99 19.38
N GLU A 268 -14.22 -1.88 18.88
CA GLU A 268 -15.54 -1.85 18.26
C GLU A 268 -15.56 -2.63 16.94
N MET A 269 -14.52 -2.49 16.12
CA MET A 269 -14.35 -3.29 14.89
C MET A 269 -14.36 -4.80 15.20
N LEU A 270 -13.58 -5.23 16.19
CA LEU A 270 -13.53 -6.65 16.59
C LEU A 270 -14.88 -7.15 17.12
N LYS A 271 -15.60 -6.30 17.89
CA LYS A 271 -16.96 -6.63 18.35
C LYS A 271 -17.91 -6.82 17.17
N ILE A 272 -17.96 -5.89 16.23
CA ILE A 272 -18.82 -5.98 15.04
C ILE A 272 -18.46 -7.20 14.18
N CYS A 273 -17.17 -7.48 14.00
CA CYS A 273 -16.72 -8.69 13.30
C CYS A 273 -17.26 -9.97 13.98
N ASN A 274 -17.18 -10.03 15.32
CA ASN A 274 -17.72 -11.16 16.08
C ASN A 274 -19.25 -11.29 15.93
N ASP A 275 -19.99 -10.19 16.06
CA ASP A 275 -21.44 -10.16 15.97
C ASP A 275 -21.91 -10.57 14.55
N LEU A 276 -21.22 -10.11 13.52
CA LEU A 276 -21.46 -10.45 12.12
C LEU A 276 -20.82 -11.79 11.68
N LYS A 277 -20.08 -12.48 12.54
CA LYS A 277 -19.32 -13.71 12.24
C LYS A 277 -18.41 -13.52 11.02
N LEU A 278 -17.66 -12.42 11.01
CA LEU A 278 -16.66 -12.08 9.99
C LEU A 278 -15.26 -12.35 10.54
N ASP A 279 -14.41 -12.90 9.69
CA ASP A 279 -12.99 -12.97 9.98
C ASP A 279 -12.35 -11.58 9.85
N HIS A 280 -11.36 -11.26 10.65
CA HIS A 280 -10.59 -10.03 10.55
C HIS A 280 -9.10 -10.32 10.35
N VAL A 281 -8.34 -9.33 9.90
CA VAL A 281 -6.88 -9.43 9.81
C VAL A 281 -6.29 -9.78 11.18
N PRO A 282 -5.29 -10.68 11.25
CA PRO A 282 -4.66 -11.01 12.53
C PRO A 282 -4.06 -9.76 13.20
N ILE A 283 -4.43 -9.53 14.46
CA ILE A 283 -3.82 -8.49 15.29
C ILE A 283 -2.59 -9.12 15.94
N GLU A 284 -1.41 -8.62 15.59
CA GLU A 284 -0.13 -9.17 16.03
C GLU A 284 0.38 -8.54 17.31
N GLU A 285 -0.01 -7.29 17.57
CA GLU A 285 0.47 -6.52 18.70
C GLU A 285 -0.47 -5.36 19.01
N VAL A 286 -0.62 -5.04 20.29
CA VAL A 286 -1.18 -3.79 20.81
C VAL A 286 -0.17 -3.21 21.79
N GLY A 287 0.09 -1.91 21.73
CA GLY A 287 1.10 -1.25 22.56
C GLY A 287 0.92 0.26 22.65
N MET A 288 1.82 0.87 23.38
CA MET A 288 1.94 2.31 23.56
C MET A 288 3.27 2.79 22.97
N ASP A 289 3.30 4.05 22.51
CA ASP A 289 4.56 4.72 22.14
C ASP A 289 5.39 3.95 21.13
N LEU A 290 4.81 3.75 19.93
CA LEU A 290 5.43 2.98 18.84
C LEU A 290 6.90 3.37 18.59
N GLN A 291 7.20 4.68 18.65
CA GLN A 291 8.53 5.24 18.39
C GLN A 291 9.59 4.81 19.42
N GLU A 292 9.17 4.42 20.63
CA GLU A 292 10.11 3.88 21.61
C GLU A 292 10.52 2.45 21.30
N LYS A 293 9.57 1.64 20.82
CA LYS A 293 9.81 0.25 20.47
C LYS A 293 10.42 0.08 19.08
N TYR A 294 9.98 0.88 18.13
CA TYR A 294 10.41 0.84 16.73
C TYR A 294 10.85 2.25 16.28
N PRO A 295 12.03 2.73 16.72
CA PRO A 295 12.47 4.10 16.49
C PRO A 295 12.85 4.44 15.05
N THR A 296 13.03 3.45 14.19
CA THR A 296 13.51 3.62 12.82
C THR A 296 12.68 2.84 11.80
N VAL A 297 12.76 3.25 10.54
CA VAL A 297 12.16 2.50 9.43
C VAL A 297 12.71 1.09 9.34
N ASP A 298 14.02 0.90 9.58
CA ASP A 298 14.65 -0.43 9.55
C ASP A 298 14.08 -1.36 10.63
N ALA A 299 13.87 -0.85 11.85
CA ALA A 299 13.24 -1.63 12.92
C ALA A 299 11.82 -2.09 12.54
N LEU A 300 11.06 -1.24 11.84
CA LEU A 300 9.74 -1.59 11.33
C LEU A 300 9.80 -2.56 10.15
N LEU A 301 10.79 -2.44 9.26
CA LEU A 301 11.01 -3.38 8.17
C LEU A 301 11.37 -4.78 8.70
N ASP A 302 12.22 -4.86 9.71
CA ASP A 302 12.53 -6.13 10.41
C ASP A 302 11.27 -6.72 11.07
N ARG A 303 10.45 -5.90 11.70
CA ARG A 303 9.17 -6.32 12.31
C ARG A 303 8.16 -6.81 11.26
N ALA A 304 8.17 -6.24 10.06
CA ALA A 304 7.29 -6.61 8.97
C ALA A 304 7.62 -7.96 8.34
N ASP A 305 8.85 -8.44 8.51
CA ASP A 305 9.26 -9.75 8.01
C ASP A 305 8.55 -10.89 8.78
N GLY A 306 8.16 -11.93 8.06
CA GLY A 306 7.50 -13.07 8.67
C GLY A 306 6.89 -14.01 7.64
N GLN A 307 6.09 -14.95 8.14
CA GLN A 307 5.35 -15.89 7.32
C GLN A 307 3.89 -15.95 7.77
N TYR A 308 2.99 -16.18 6.85
CA TYR A 308 1.62 -16.57 7.18
C TYR A 308 1.61 -17.96 7.83
N PRO A 309 0.64 -18.27 8.71
CA PRO A 309 0.62 -19.55 9.45
C PRO A 309 0.71 -20.78 8.56
N ASN A 310 0.08 -20.76 7.39
CA ASN A 310 0.03 -21.89 6.45
C ASN A 310 0.67 -21.57 5.09
N GLY A 311 1.46 -20.50 5.01
CA GLY A 311 1.84 -19.95 3.72
C GLY A 311 3.29 -19.57 3.52
N GLY A 312 3.46 -18.72 2.55
CA GLY A 312 4.73 -18.14 2.18
C GLY A 312 5.07 -16.90 3.00
N ALA A 313 6.03 -16.13 2.50
CA ALA A 313 6.42 -14.87 3.13
C ALA A 313 5.22 -13.93 3.27
N LYS A 314 5.05 -13.36 4.46
CA LYS A 314 4.07 -12.35 4.78
C LYS A 314 4.34 -11.07 3.95
N GLU A 315 3.29 -10.42 3.44
CA GLU A 315 3.47 -9.18 2.68
C GLU A 315 4.05 -8.07 3.55
N GLY A 316 3.62 -7.99 4.81
CA GLY A 316 4.06 -6.99 5.75
C GLY A 316 3.09 -6.81 6.90
N ILE A 317 3.06 -5.59 7.42
CA ILE A 317 2.18 -5.17 8.52
C ILE A 317 1.50 -3.84 8.19
N VAL A 318 0.37 -3.58 8.85
CA VAL A 318 -0.27 -2.27 8.92
C VAL A 318 -0.32 -1.84 10.38
N ILE A 319 0.02 -0.59 10.64
CA ILE A 319 0.07 0.01 11.98
C ILE A 319 -0.93 1.14 12.04
N ARG A 320 -1.77 1.15 13.06
CA ARG A 320 -2.82 2.16 13.28
C ARG A 320 -2.95 2.47 14.76
N THR A 321 -3.52 3.62 15.11
CA THR A 321 -3.98 3.88 16.47
C THR A 321 -5.20 3.01 16.80
N THR A 322 -5.34 2.58 18.07
CA THR A 322 -6.47 1.77 18.51
C THR A 322 -7.78 2.51 18.40
N GLU A 323 -7.78 3.81 18.70
CA GLU A 323 -8.87 4.74 18.37
C GLU A 323 -8.44 5.58 17.17
N PRO A 324 -9.32 5.79 16.14
CA PRO A 324 -8.97 6.53 14.96
C PRO A 324 -8.65 8.00 15.27
N GLU A 325 -7.46 8.43 14.93
CA GLU A 325 -7.02 9.82 15.10
C GLU A 325 -6.65 10.43 13.74
N TRP A 326 -7.23 11.60 13.44
CA TRP A 326 -6.89 12.34 12.23
C TRP A 326 -5.45 12.85 12.28
N ASN A 327 -4.73 12.74 11.17
CA ASN A 327 -3.36 13.22 11.07
C ASN A 327 -3.21 14.14 9.84
N GLU A 328 -2.81 15.39 10.08
CA GLU A 328 -2.70 16.42 9.05
C GLU A 328 -1.59 16.13 8.02
N LEU A 329 -0.53 15.40 8.41
CA LEU A 329 0.57 15.08 7.49
C LEU A 329 0.12 14.19 6.33
N ILE A 330 -0.78 13.25 6.61
CA ILE A 330 -1.31 12.33 5.60
C ILE A 330 -2.70 12.72 5.09
N GLY A 331 -3.38 13.64 5.77
CA GLY A 331 -4.75 14.06 5.43
C GLY A 331 -5.77 12.91 5.59
N ASP A 332 -5.54 12.00 6.52
CA ASP A 332 -6.35 10.82 6.83
C ASP A 332 -6.15 10.42 8.29
N TYR A 333 -6.82 9.37 8.73
CA TYR A 333 -6.55 8.74 10.04
C TYR A 333 -5.13 8.18 10.11
N LEU A 334 -4.46 8.40 11.25
CA LEU A 334 -3.08 7.98 11.47
C LEU A 334 -2.93 6.47 11.27
N SER A 335 -2.28 6.13 10.18
CA SER A 335 -2.02 4.77 9.76
C SER A 335 -0.81 4.71 8.84
N MET A 336 -0.14 3.56 8.78
CA MET A 336 0.94 3.31 7.85
C MET A 336 1.08 1.83 7.52
N LYS A 337 1.52 1.54 6.30
CA LYS A 337 1.93 0.18 5.91
C LYS A 337 3.44 0.03 5.87
N VAL A 338 3.90 -1.13 6.28
CA VAL A 338 5.30 -1.55 6.18
C VAL A 338 5.35 -2.84 5.38
N VAL A 339 5.87 -2.76 4.16
CA VAL A 339 5.95 -3.93 3.26
C VAL A 339 7.31 -4.60 3.42
N SER A 340 7.30 -5.91 3.67
CA SER A 340 8.50 -6.71 3.87
C SER A 340 9.42 -6.69 2.64
N ASN A 341 10.69 -6.39 2.86
CA ASN A 341 11.70 -6.44 1.80
C ASN A 341 11.88 -7.86 1.23
N LYS A 342 11.72 -8.90 2.06
CA LYS A 342 11.77 -10.30 1.60
C LYS A 342 10.60 -10.66 0.71
N TYR A 343 9.42 -10.07 0.99
CA TYR A 343 8.26 -10.21 0.13
C TYR A 343 8.50 -9.53 -1.22
N LEU A 344 8.94 -8.28 -1.23
CA LEU A 344 9.17 -7.51 -2.45
C LEU A 344 10.16 -8.20 -3.38
N LEU A 345 11.32 -8.64 -2.88
CA LEU A 345 12.35 -9.32 -3.66
C LEU A 345 11.88 -10.62 -4.34
N LYS A 346 10.81 -11.24 -3.83
CA LYS A 346 10.25 -12.48 -4.39
C LYS A 346 9.07 -12.25 -5.33
N ASN A 347 8.50 -11.04 -5.34
CA ASN A 347 7.18 -10.80 -5.89
C ASN A 347 7.08 -9.68 -6.91
N GLU A 348 8.08 -8.82 -6.97
CA GLU A 348 8.18 -7.76 -7.98
C GLU A 348 8.88 -8.20 -9.28
#